data_c997c930a5b76a5ac4631acc271a2b9e
#
_entry.id   c997c930a5b76a5ac4631acc271a2b9e
#
_cell.length_a   1.000
_cell.length_b   1.000
_cell.length_c   1.000
_cell.angle_alpha   90.00
_cell.angle_beta   90.00
_cell.angle_gamma   90.00
#
_symmetry.space_group_name_H-M   'P 1'
#
loop_
_entity.id
_entity.type
_entity.pdbx_description
1 polymer ?
#
loop_
_entity_poly.entity_id
_entity_poly.type
_entity_poly.pdbx_seq_one_letter_code
_entity_poly.pdbx_strand_id
1 'polypeptide(L)'
;MKNKQPRRPIAVARVAQNDPLLRIRVIFFILACLLLLVLSLGSTSKLFAAEDNEFAGERIVHLLQEPRHRTVHNEGDLYLLDVQVNPGDTSLPHVHDQAIMLTYISMADGPRDGQIGNNTDYASEAITHKVSNAGPGLFRIIALVNGSAGNIDLQSDRPSGLSGEPELENAWFRSYRVELAPGEETKVQHHQLPSVVVQVVDGLLQVTRDDLVIDELDHPGNWSWRKAGQSYSVKNVGGIATAVVINEGRF
;
A
#
# COMPACT_ATOMS: atom_id res chain seq x y z
N MET A 1 16.25 80.32 -17.49
CA MET A 1 17.62 79.79 -17.50
C MET A 1 17.57 78.31 -17.42
N LYS A 2 17.84 77.60 -18.53
CA LYS A 2 17.80 76.10 -18.60
C LYS A 2 19.24 75.60 -18.59
N ASN A 3 19.62 74.91 -17.52
CA ASN A 3 20.94 74.33 -17.33
C ASN A 3 21.03 73.02 -18.09
N LYS A 4 21.84 72.92 -19.14
CA LYS A 4 22.13 71.70 -19.88
C LYS A 4 23.39 71.05 -19.24
N GLN A 5 23.22 69.87 -18.69
CA GLN A 5 24.36 69.02 -18.31
C GLN A 5 24.92 68.25 -19.54
N PRO A 6 26.22 68.10 -19.64
CA PRO A 6 26.88 67.41 -20.75
C PRO A 6 26.78 65.88 -20.60
N ARG A 7 26.49 65.22 -21.69
CA ARG A 7 26.47 63.72 -21.79
C ARG A 7 27.92 63.20 -21.80
N ARG A 8 28.23 62.26 -20.92
CA ARG A 8 29.48 61.51 -20.93
C ARG A 8 29.46 60.48 -22.07
N PRO A 9 30.57 60.25 -22.78
CA PRO A 9 30.65 59.24 -23.83
C PRO A 9 30.67 57.82 -23.23
N ILE A 10 29.92 56.90 -23.83
CA ILE A 10 29.92 55.48 -23.49
C ILE A 10 31.20 54.86 -24.08
N ALA A 11 32.06 54.36 -23.21
CA ALA A 11 33.22 53.58 -23.62
C ALA A 11 32.78 52.21 -24.15
N VAL A 12 32.93 51.97 -25.43
CA VAL A 12 32.76 50.66 -26.07
C VAL A 12 33.96 49.81 -25.71
N ALA A 13 33.73 48.80 -24.84
CA ALA A 13 34.74 47.79 -24.53
C ALA A 13 35.02 46.97 -25.80
N ARG A 14 36.25 47.06 -26.33
CA ARG A 14 36.73 46.15 -27.37
C ARG A 14 36.83 44.74 -26.77
N VAL A 15 36.03 43.81 -27.26
CA VAL A 15 36.18 42.39 -27.00
C VAL A 15 37.54 41.95 -27.56
N ALA A 16 38.39 41.46 -26.68
CA ALA A 16 39.68 40.85 -27.05
C ALA A 16 39.44 39.57 -27.84
N GLN A 17 39.54 39.69 -29.15
CA GLN A 17 39.50 38.59 -30.11
C GLN A 17 40.93 38.06 -30.26
N ASN A 18 41.13 36.76 -29.99
CA ASN A 18 42.33 35.95 -30.22
C ASN A 18 43.35 35.81 -29.06
N ASP A 19 42.93 35.27 -27.95
CA ASP A 19 43.88 34.66 -27.03
C ASP A 19 43.95 33.14 -27.29
N PRO A 20 45.03 32.60 -27.85
CA PRO A 20 45.19 31.17 -28.14
C PRO A 20 45.13 30.30 -26.88
N LEU A 21 45.52 30.82 -25.71
CA LEU A 21 45.47 30.14 -24.43
C LEU A 21 44.02 29.98 -23.93
N LEU A 22 43.14 30.94 -24.22
CA LEU A 22 41.70 30.83 -23.89
C LEU A 22 41.04 29.73 -24.71
N ARG A 23 41.36 29.60 -25.99
CA ARG A 23 40.82 28.52 -26.87
C ARG A 23 41.27 27.14 -26.39
N ILE A 24 42.52 26.99 -25.97
CA ILE A 24 43.05 25.73 -25.43
C ILE A 24 42.31 25.36 -24.12
N ARG A 25 42.10 26.31 -23.23
CA ARG A 25 41.37 26.09 -21.97
C ARG A 25 39.91 25.71 -22.19
N VAL A 26 39.21 26.32 -23.15
CA VAL A 26 37.82 25.97 -23.51
C VAL A 26 37.77 24.58 -24.09
N ILE A 27 38.70 24.17 -24.96
CA ILE A 27 38.73 22.82 -25.53
C ILE A 27 38.97 21.76 -24.44
N PHE A 28 39.91 21.99 -23.51
CA PHE A 28 40.15 21.09 -22.38
C PHE A 28 38.95 20.99 -21.45
N PHE A 29 38.22 22.08 -21.21
CA PHE A 29 37.00 22.07 -20.39
C PHE A 29 35.86 21.26 -21.07
N ILE A 30 35.67 21.45 -22.38
CA ILE A 30 34.66 20.67 -23.16
C ILE A 30 35.00 19.20 -23.18
N LEU A 31 36.30 18.82 -23.38
CA LEU A 31 36.75 17.45 -23.35
C LEU A 31 36.57 16.79 -21.97
N ALA A 32 36.86 17.53 -20.89
CA ALA A 32 36.64 17.06 -19.53
C ALA A 32 35.13 16.84 -19.21
N CYS A 33 34.27 17.76 -19.67
CA CYS A 33 32.84 17.62 -19.52
C CYS A 33 32.27 16.42 -20.33
N LEU A 34 32.76 16.20 -21.55
CA LEU A 34 32.41 15.04 -22.39
C LEU A 34 32.87 13.72 -21.75
N LEU A 35 34.08 13.68 -21.16
CA LEU A 35 34.60 12.51 -20.48
C LEU A 35 33.78 12.16 -19.21
N LEU A 36 33.36 13.18 -18.45
CA LEU A 36 32.47 13.01 -17.30
C LEU A 36 31.09 12.53 -17.71
N LEU A 37 30.56 13.00 -18.86
CA LEU A 37 29.27 12.56 -19.39
C LEU A 37 29.34 11.08 -19.84
N VAL A 38 30.42 10.64 -20.48
CA VAL A 38 30.61 9.25 -20.89
C VAL A 38 30.80 8.33 -19.69
N LEU A 39 31.48 8.79 -18.62
CA LEU A 39 31.62 8.04 -17.37
C LEU A 39 30.30 7.92 -16.60
N SER A 40 29.42 8.92 -16.68
CA SER A 40 28.08 8.85 -16.05
C SER A 40 27.11 7.94 -16.81
N LEU A 41 27.20 7.87 -18.14
CA LEU A 41 26.40 6.96 -18.98
C LEU A 41 26.86 5.49 -18.88
N GLY A 42 28.12 5.24 -18.53
CA GLY A 42 28.66 3.88 -18.32
C GLY A 42 28.29 3.29 -16.95
N SER A 43 27.86 4.11 -15.98
CA SER A 43 27.50 3.64 -14.63
C SER A 43 26.05 3.21 -14.48
N THR A 44 25.15 3.67 -15.38
CA THR A 44 23.72 3.30 -15.33
C THR A 44 23.40 1.91 -15.86
N SER A 45 24.26 1.36 -16.71
CA SER A 45 24.06 0.01 -17.27
C SER A 45 24.44 -1.13 -16.31
N LYS A 46 25.07 -0.84 -15.16
CA LYS A 46 25.40 -1.86 -14.15
C LYS A 46 24.36 -1.97 -13.02
N LEU A 47 23.47 -0.99 -12.88
CA LEU A 47 22.40 -1.04 -11.84
C LEU A 47 21.22 -1.93 -12.27
N PHE A 48 20.95 -2.08 -13.58
CA PHE A 48 19.83 -2.90 -14.07
C PHE A 48 20.21 -4.40 -14.26
N ALA A 49 21.47 -4.78 -14.15
CA ALA A 49 21.90 -6.18 -14.34
C ALA A 49 22.01 -6.98 -13.03
N ALA A 50 21.75 -6.37 -11.85
CA ALA A 50 21.87 -7.04 -10.55
C ALA A 50 20.52 -7.52 -9.97
N GLU A 51 19.37 -7.02 -10.47
CA GLU A 51 18.05 -7.46 -10.01
C GLU A 51 17.53 -8.73 -10.67
N ASP A 52 18.04 -9.10 -11.85
CA ASP A 52 17.59 -10.28 -12.61
C ASP A 52 18.07 -11.63 -12.08
N ASN A 53 18.85 -11.68 -10.99
CA ASN A 53 19.49 -12.93 -10.54
C ASN A 53 18.92 -13.54 -9.25
N GLU A 54 18.12 -12.81 -8.46
CA GLU A 54 17.65 -13.34 -7.17
C GLU A 54 16.69 -14.53 -7.35
N PHE A 55 15.88 -14.54 -8.43
CA PHE A 55 14.91 -15.59 -8.72
C PHE A 55 15.20 -16.33 -10.03
N ALA A 56 16.49 -16.35 -10.47
CA ALA A 56 16.88 -16.97 -11.74
C ALA A 56 16.51 -18.46 -11.78
N GLY A 57 15.68 -18.84 -12.74
CA GLY A 57 15.19 -20.22 -12.92
C GLY A 57 13.95 -20.56 -12.10
N GLU A 58 13.44 -19.67 -11.27
CA GLU A 58 12.18 -19.86 -10.55
C GLU A 58 10.97 -19.34 -11.36
N ARG A 59 9.81 -19.94 -11.10
CA ARG A 59 8.56 -19.45 -11.68
C ARG A 59 8.08 -18.25 -10.88
N ILE A 60 8.19 -17.05 -11.45
CA ILE A 60 7.61 -15.83 -10.89
C ILE A 60 6.14 -15.73 -11.31
N VAL A 61 5.25 -15.39 -10.38
CA VAL A 61 3.81 -15.23 -10.62
C VAL A 61 3.35 -13.85 -10.13
N HIS A 62 2.19 -13.41 -10.58
CA HIS A 62 1.54 -12.24 -9.99
C HIS A 62 0.99 -12.60 -8.59
N LEU A 63 0.92 -11.62 -7.66
CA LEU A 63 0.37 -11.80 -6.30
C LEU A 63 -0.94 -12.59 -6.29
N LEU A 64 -1.89 -12.24 -7.15
CA LEU A 64 -3.21 -12.88 -7.23
C LEU A 64 -3.18 -14.31 -7.79
N GLN A 65 -2.02 -14.79 -8.24
CA GLN A 65 -1.80 -16.14 -8.76
C GLN A 65 -0.92 -17.00 -7.84
N GLU A 66 -0.42 -16.42 -6.76
CA GLU A 66 0.40 -17.14 -5.78
C GLU A 66 -0.52 -18.07 -4.93
N PRO A 67 -0.27 -19.40 -4.89
CA PRO A 67 -1.19 -20.36 -4.28
C PRO A 67 -1.46 -20.15 -2.78
N ARG A 68 -0.52 -19.52 -2.04
CA ARG A 68 -0.66 -19.22 -0.60
C ARG A 68 -1.34 -17.88 -0.33
N HIS A 69 -1.57 -17.07 -1.40
CA HIS A 69 -2.29 -15.80 -1.38
C HIS A 69 -3.67 -15.98 -2.02
N ARG A 70 -4.48 -16.85 -1.43
CA ARG A 70 -5.78 -17.24 -2.01
C ARG A 70 -6.71 -16.04 -2.12
N THR A 71 -7.11 -15.67 -3.34
CA THR A 71 -8.22 -14.74 -3.55
C THR A 71 -9.51 -15.41 -3.11
N VAL A 72 -10.12 -14.92 -2.04
CA VAL A 72 -11.34 -15.48 -1.45
C VAL A 72 -12.58 -14.65 -1.79
N HIS A 73 -12.41 -13.40 -2.20
CA HIS A 73 -13.46 -12.54 -2.74
C HIS A 73 -12.88 -11.45 -3.65
N ASN A 74 -13.68 -10.93 -4.58
CA ASN A 74 -13.34 -9.73 -5.34
C ASN A 74 -14.58 -8.93 -5.72
N GLU A 75 -14.42 -7.60 -5.81
CA GLU A 75 -15.41 -6.66 -6.33
C GLU A 75 -14.69 -5.57 -7.13
N GLY A 76 -14.83 -5.59 -8.47
CA GLY A 76 -14.06 -4.73 -9.36
C GLY A 76 -12.55 -4.94 -9.20
N ASP A 77 -11.81 -3.86 -8.93
CA ASP A 77 -10.37 -3.88 -8.74
C ASP A 77 -9.94 -4.11 -7.28
N LEU A 78 -10.89 -4.47 -6.42
CA LEU A 78 -10.64 -4.76 -5.00
C LEU A 78 -10.67 -6.27 -4.77
N TYR A 79 -9.58 -6.83 -4.22
CA TYR A 79 -9.41 -8.26 -3.99
C TYR A 79 -9.16 -8.54 -2.51
N LEU A 80 -9.89 -9.50 -1.95
CA LEU A 80 -9.64 -10.01 -0.61
C LEU A 80 -8.84 -11.31 -0.69
N LEU A 81 -7.70 -11.34 -0.02
CA LEU A 81 -6.82 -12.51 0.05
C LEU A 81 -6.81 -13.09 1.46
N ASP A 82 -6.88 -14.40 1.56
CA ASP A 82 -6.53 -15.17 2.76
C ASP A 82 -5.14 -15.77 2.54
N VAL A 83 -4.13 -15.08 3.04
CA VAL A 83 -2.72 -15.48 2.94
C VAL A 83 -2.39 -16.44 4.05
N GLN A 84 -1.93 -17.64 3.71
CA GLN A 84 -1.56 -18.67 4.66
C GLN A 84 -0.24 -19.33 4.24
N VAL A 85 0.77 -19.23 5.13
CA VAL A 85 2.06 -19.92 4.95
C VAL A 85 2.28 -20.81 6.16
N ASN A 86 2.27 -22.12 5.95
CA ASN A 86 2.48 -23.09 7.02
C ASN A 86 3.93 -23.08 7.53
N PRO A 87 4.19 -23.60 8.73
CA PRO A 87 5.56 -23.85 9.21
C PRO A 87 6.39 -24.64 8.20
N GLY A 88 7.57 -24.11 7.86
CA GLY A 88 8.49 -24.68 6.88
C GLY A 88 8.18 -24.35 5.41
N ASP A 89 7.05 -23.72 5.11
CA ASP A 89 6.67 -23.35 3.74
C ASP A 89 7.30 -22.03 3.30
N THR A 90 7.45 -21.91 1.98
CA THR A 90 7.85 -20.67 1.29
C THR A 90 6.94 -20.47 0.08
N SER A 91 6.48 -19.23 -0.15
CA SER A 91 5.72 -18.87 -1.35
C SER A 91 6.56 -18.96 -2.61
N LEU A 92 5.93 -19.02 -3.78
CA LEU A 92 6.61 -18.68 -5.03
C LEU A 92 7.09 -17.23 -4.99
N PRO A 93 8.15 -16.88 -5.75
CA PRO A 93 8.44 -15.47 -6.01
C PRO A 93 7.22 -14.86 -6.69
N HIS A 94 6.73 -13.74 -6.14
CA HIS A 94 5.54 -13.09 -6.69
C HIS A 94 5.67 -11.58 -6.74
N VAL A 95 5.02 -10.99 -7.75
CA VAL A 95 5.04 -9.57 -8.03
C VAL A 95 3.89 -8.89 -7.30
N HIS A 96 4.20 -7.83 -6.57
CA HIS A 96 3.26 -6.83 -6.07
C HIS A 96 3.36 -5.59 -6.96
N ASP A 97 2.27 -5.17 -7.56
CA ASP A 97 2.15 -3.99 -8.43
C ASP A 97 0.89 -3.15 -8.11
N GLN A 98 0.26 -3.43 -6.96
CA GLN A 98 -0.97 -2.78 -6.50
C GLN A 98 -0.85 -2.43 -5.02
N ALA A 99 -1.59 -1.40 -4.59
CA ALA A 99 -1.67 -1.05 -3.16
C ALA A 99 -2.24 -2.22 -2.36
N ILE A 100 -1.66 -2.50 -1.19
CA ILE A 100 -2.09 -3.58 -0.31
C ILE A 100 -2.20 -3.11 1.14
N MET A 101 -3.24 -3.57 1.83
CA MET A 101 -3.43 -3.45 3.27
C MET A 101 -3.50 -4.84 3.89
N LEU A 102 -2.88 -5.01 5.04
CA LEU A 102 -2.67 -6.28 5.72
C LEU A 102 -3.31 -6.24 7.11
N THR A 103 -4.22 -7.17 7.38
CA THR A 103 -4.73 -7.45 8.72
C THR A 103 -4.06 -8.72 9.23
N TYR A 104 -3.07 -8.57 10.11
CA TYR A 104 -2.30 -9.69 10.64
C TYR A 104 -3.13 -10.47 11.66
N ILE A 105 -3.43 -11.74 11.36
CA ILE A 105 -4.13 -12.65 12.26
C ILE A 105 -3.11 -13.35 13.15
N SER A 106 -2.10 -13.97 12.54
CA SER A 106 -1.00 -14.63 13.25
C SER A 106 0.30 -14.52 12.46
N MET A 107 1.39 -14.54 13.19
CA MET A 107 2.74 -14.72 12.66
C MET A 107 3.32 -16.03 13.19
N ALA A 108 4.51 -16.38 12.71
CA ALA A 108 5.21 -17.61 13.11
C ALA A 108 5.33 -17.82 14.64
N ASP A 109 5.33 -16.73 15.41
CA ASP A 109 5.52 -16.68 16.86
C ASP A 109 4.23 -16.41 17.65
N GLY A 110 3.06 -16.36 16.99
CA GLY A 110 1.75 -16.27 17.65
C GLY A 110 0.77 -15.25 17.07
N PRO A 111 -0.35 -15.03 17.76
CA PRO A 111 -1.40 -14.09 17.35
C PRO A 111 -0.89 -12.64 17.18
N ARG A 112 -1.60 -11.86 16.35
CA ARG A 112 -1.35 -10.43 16.13
C ARG A 112 -2.58 -9.56 16.35
N ASP A 113 -3.71 -10.16 16.74
CA ASP A 113 -4.96 -9.49 17.11
C ASP A 113 -5.41 -8.42 16.10
N GLY A 114 -5.12 -8.66 14.82
CA GLY A 114 -5.52 -7.76 13.74
C GLY A 114 -4.67 -6.50 13.63
N GLN A 115 -3.40 -6.53 14.02
CA GLN A 115 -2.47 -5.43 13.72
C GLN A 115 -2.55 -5.07 12.23
N ILE A 116 -2.63 -3.77 11.92
CA ILE A 116 -2.75 -3.27 10.55
C ILE A 116 -1.39 -2.87 10.01
N GLY A 117 -1.11 -3.31 8.79
CA GLY A 117 0.01 -2.85 7.97
C GLY A 117 -0.47 -2.48 6.57
N ASN A 118 0.32 -1.73 5.83
CA ASN A 118 0.04 -1.46 4.43
C ASN A 118 1.32 -1.20 3.64
N ASN A 119 1.24 -1.37 2.32
CA ASN A 119 2.22 -0.84 1.39
C ASN A 119 1.48 -0.31 0.15
N THR A 120 1.49 0.99 -0.03
CA THR A 120 0.87 1.68 -1.17
C THR A 120 1.88 2.01 -2.26
N ASP A 121 3.19 1.94 -1.97
CA ASP A 121 4.25 2.26 -2.91
C ASP A 121 4.31 1.24 -4.06
N TYR A 122 3.85 0.01 -3.82
CA TYR A 122 3.72 -1.03 -4.85
C TYR A 122 2.88 -0.60 -6.07
N ALA A 123 1.93 0.33 -5.89
CA ALA A 123 1.15 0.89 -7.00
C ALA A 123 1.98 1.73 -7.97
N SER A 124 3.15 2.23 -7.55
CA SER A 124 4.06 3.03 -8.37
C SER A 124 5.38 2.31 -8.68
N GLU A 125 5.81 1.41 -7.80
CA GLU A 125 7.06 0.67 -7.91
C GLU A 125 6.82 -0.81 -7.55
N ALA A 126 6.64 -1.62 -8.58
CA ALA A 126 6.40 -3.05 -8.39
C ALA A 126 7.63 -3.75 -7.81
N ILE A 127 7.40 -4.66 -6.87
CA ILE A 127 8.46 -5.49 -6.30
C ILE A 127 8.18 -6.97 -6.52
N THR A 128 9.25 -7.77 -6.53
CA THR A 128 9.16 -9.24 -6.49
C THR A 128 9.80 -9.74 -5.21
N HIS A 129 9.09 -10.59 -4.48
CA HIS A 129 9.63 -11.21 -3.27
C HIS A 129 9.05 -12.61 -3.01
N LYS A 130 9.55 -13.27 -1.96
CA LYS A 130 9.01 -14.51 -1.37
C LYS A 130 8.66 -14.26 0.09
N VAL A 131 7.70 -15.02 0.59
CA VAL A 131 7.38 -15.10 2.01
C VAL A 131 7.69 -16.49 2.52
N SER A 132 8.54 -16.58 3.54
CA SER A 132 8.89 -17.84 4.21
C SER A 132 8.40 -17.84 5.65
N ASN A 133 7.92 -18.99 6.12
CA ASN A 133 7.57 -19.20 7.51
C ASN A 133 8.48 -20.26 8.14
N ALA A 134 9.51 -19.84 8.86
CA ALA A 134 10.43 -20.71 9.57
C ALA A 134 9.98 -21.03 11.01
N GLY A 135 8.90 -20.41 11.48
CA GLY A 135 8.42 -20.55 12.87
C GLY A 135 7.46 -21.72 13.05
N PRO A 136 7.12 -22.02 14.32
CA PRO A 136 6.23 -23.13 14.64
C PRO A 136 4.74 -22.82 14.38
N GLY A 137 4.34 -21.56 14.36
CA GLY A 137 2.95 -21.13 14.17
C GLY A 137 2.58 -20.86 12.73
N LEU A 138 1.28 -20.83 12.43
CA LEU A 138 0.76 -20.43 11.13
C LEU A 138 0.97 -18.92 10.91
N PHE A 139 1.57 -18.56 9.79
CA PHE A 139 1.54 -17.20 9.29
C PHE A 139 0.22 -17.00 8.53
N ARG A 140 -0.66 -16.13 9.04
CA ARG A 140 -1.93 -15.83 8.40
C ARG A 140 -2.23 -14.34 8.39
N ILE A 141 -2.60 -13.84 7.22
CA ILE A 141 -3.01 -12.44 6.98
C ILE A 141 -4.29 -12.46 6.16
N ILE A 142 -5.25 -11.60 6.52
CA ILE A 142 -6.33 -11.21 5.62
C ILE A 142 -5.90 -9.90 4.96
N ALA A 143 -5.67 -9.93 3.65
CA ALA A 143 -5.16 -8.79 2.91
C ALA A 143 -6.21 -8.21 1.97
N LEU A 144 -6.24 -6.89 1.85
CA LEU A 144 -7.05 -6.18 0.88
C LEU A 144 -6.13 -5.55 -0.16
N VAL A 145 -6.26 -5.95 -1.43
CA VAL A 145 -5.48 -5.45 -2.57
C VAL A 145 -6.36 -4.53 -3.39
N ASN A 146 -5.88 -3.35 -3.73
CA ASN A 146 -6.62 -2.34 -4.47
C ASN A 146 -5.85 -1.92 -5.73
N GLY A 147 -6.38 -2.31 -6.89
CA GLY A 147 -5.82 -2.00 -8.21
C GLY A 147 -6.29 -0.66 -8.80
N SER A 148 -7.13 0.09 -8.06
CA SER A 148 -7.61 1.41 -8.51
C SER A 148 -6.56 2.51 -8.32
N ALA A 149 -6.85 3.71 -8.85
CA ALA A 149 -6.01 4.89 -8.64
C ALA A 149 -6.07 5.42 -7.19
N GLY A 150 -7.04 4.94 -6.39
CA GLY A 150 -7.29 5.47 -5.04
C GLY A 150 -7.98 6.85 -5.06
N ASN A 151 -8.35 7.34 -3.87
CA ASN A 151 -8.97 8.64 -3.69
C ASN A 151 -8.16 9.48 -2.70
N ILE A 152 -7.58 10.58 -3.16
CA ILE A 152 -6.74 11.49 -2.36
C ILE A 152 -7.55 12.36 -1.39
N ASP A 153 -8.86 12.53 -1.60
CA ASP A 153 -9.73 13.24 -0.65
C ASP A 153 -10.07 12.33 0.53
N LEU A 154 -9.27 12.39 1.57
CA LEU A 154 -9.44 11.57 2.77
C LEU A 154 -10.75 11.87 3.53
N GLN A 155 -11.41 13.00 3.28
CA GLN A 155 -12.67 13.33 3.94
C GLN A 155 -13.89 12.80 3.18
N SER A 156 -13.72 12.38 1.91
CA SER A 156 -14.82 11.80 1.14
C SER A 156 -15.21 10.41 1.67
N ASP A 157 -16.45 10.05 1.45
CA ASP A 157 -16.99 8.69 1.63
C ASP A 157 -16.78 8.08 3.03
N ARG A 158 -16.66 8.93 4.07
CA ARG A 158 -16.56 8.45 5.45
C ARG A 158 -17.83 7.71 5.86
N PRO A 159 -17.68 6.50 6.47
CA PRO A 159 -18.84 5.76 6.94
C PRO A 159 -19.54 6.50 8.06
N SER A 160 -20.85 6.33 8.18
CA SER A 160 -21.62 6.80 9.31
C SER A 160 -21.91 5.66 10.30
N GLY A 161 -22.16 6.00 11.56
CA GLY A 161 -22.46 5.01 12.60
C GLY A 161 -21.24 4.41 13.31
N LEU A 162 -20.03 4.58 12.76
CA LEU A 162 -18.79 4.27 13.45
C LEU A 162 -18.40 5.40 14.42
N SER A 163 -17.78 5.04 15.52
CA SER A 163 -17.19 5.98 16.48
C SER A 163 -15.66 5.92 16.39
N GLY A 164 -15.01 7.07 16.52
CA GLY A 164 -13.55 7.18 16.51
C GLY A 164 -12.96 7.45 15.12
N GLU A 165 -11.67 7.70 15.12
CA GLU A 165 -10.87 7.88 13.90
C GLU A 165 -10.36 6.54 13.38
N PRO A 166 -10.09 6.42 12.08
CA PRO A 166 -9.51 5.20 11.53
C PRO A 166 -8.10 4.94 12.08
N GLU A 167 -7.76 3.67 12.34
CA GLU A 167 -6.39 3.25 12.67
C GLU A 167 -5.42 3.46 11.50
N LEU A 168 -5.94 3.33 10.28
CA LEU A 168 -5.21 3.58 9.04
C LEU A 168 -6.12 4.30 8.06
N GLU A 169 -5.59 5.34 7.42
CA GLU A 169 -6.26 6.04 6.32
C GLU A 169 -5.24 6.53 5.30
N ASN A 170 -5.46 6.18 4.04
CA ASN A 170 -4.69 6.66 2.90
C ASN A 170 -5.58 6.70 1.64
N ALA A 171 -5.00 6.96 0.47
CA ALA A 171 -5.76 7.07 -0.77
C ALA A 171 -6.50 5.78 -1.17
N TRP A 172 -6.01 4.61 -0.79
CA TRP A 172 -6.54 3.30 -1.21
C TRP A 172 -7.35 2.59 -0.14
N PHE A 173 -7.12 2.91 1.15
CA PHE A 173 -7.70 2.15 2.25
C PHE A 173 -8.10 3.04 3.42
N ARG A 174 -9.08 2.54 4.17
CA ARG A 174 -9.44 3.03 5.50
C ARG A 174 -9.74 1.84 6.40
N SER A 175 -9.27 1.86 7.65
CA SER A 175 -9.44 0.75 8.60
C SER A 175 -9.86 1.26 9.96
N TYR A 176 -10.84 0.58 10.57
CA TYR A 176 -11.35 0.88 11.90
C TYR A 176 -11.29 -0.36 12.78
N ARG A 177 -10.87 -0.22 14.02
CA ARG A 177 -11.00 -1.25 15.04
C ARG A 177 -12.27 -1.04 15.85
N VAL A 178 -12.97 -2.14 16.14
CA VAL A 178 -14.15 -2.15 17.00
C VAL A 178 -14.00 -3.28 18.01
N GLU A 179 -13.93 -2.92 19.29
CA GLU A 179 -13.94 -3.87 20.40
C GLU A 179 -15.36 -4.00 20.93
N LEU A 180 -15.77 -5.22 21.27
CA LEU A 180 -17.12 -5.54 21.69
C LEU A 180 -17.09 -6.41 22.96
N ALA A 181 -17.66 -5.90 24.04
CA ALA A 181 -17.95 -6.69 25.24
C ALA A 181 -19.05 -7.76 24.96
N PRO A 182 -19.17 -8.81 25.78
CA PRO A 182 -20.25 -9.77 25.64
C PRO A 182 -21.65 -9.10 25.58
N GLY A 183 -22.41 -9.43 24.54
CA GLY A 183 -23.75 -8.87 24.28
C GLY A 183 -23.77 -7.47 23.67
N GLU A 184 -22.61 -6.82 23.52
CA GLU A 184 -22.52 -5.50 22.90
C GLU A 184 -22.77 -5.56 21.39
N GLU A 185 -23.41 -4.52 20.87
CA GLU A 185 -23.70 -4.35 19.45
C GLU A 185 -23.35 -2.93 19.00
N THR A 186 -22.72 -2.81 17.83
CA THR A 186 -22.46 -1.50 17.23
C THR A 186 -23.78 -0.82 16.85
N LYS A 187 -23.76 0.51 16.69
CA LYS A 187 -24.80 1.16 15.91
C LYS A 187 -24.79 0.61 14.49
N VAL A 188 -25.92 0.74 13.79
CA VAL A 188 -25.95 0.46 12.36
C VAL A 188 -24.97 1.42 11.66
N GLN A 189 -24.07 0.85 10.92
CA GLN A 189 -23.07 1.55 10.13
C GLN A 189 -23.51 1.59 8.67
N HIS A 190 -23.25 2.68 7.99
CA HIS A 190 -23.48 2.78 6.55
C HIS A 190 -22.17 3.13 5.85
N HIS A 191 -21.73 2.25 4.97
CA HIS A 191 -20.50 2.37 4.19
C HIS A 191 -20.84 2.65 2.73
N GLN A 192 -20.36 3.76 2.19
CA GLN A 192 -20.51 4.11 0.77
C GLN A 192 -19.57 3.26 -0.11
N LEU A 193 -18.48 2.79 0.45
CA LEU A 193 -17.44 1.99 -0.19
C LEU A 193 -17.58 0.51 0.19
N PRO A 194 -17.08 -0.43 -0.64
CA PRO A 194 -16.98 -1.83 -0.25
C PRO A 194 -16.13 -1.96 1.00
N SER A 195 -16.57 -2.82 1.91
CA SER A 195 -15.84 -3.06 3.16
C SER A 195 -15.83 -4.55 3.52
N VAL A 196 -14.86 -4.93 4.32
CA VAL A 196 -14.77 -6.26 4.92
C VAL A 196 -14.64 -6.15 6.43
N VAL A 197 -15.50 -6.85 7.15
CA VAL A 197 -15.41 -7.05 8.60
C VAL A 197 -14.57 -8.28 8.84
N VAL A 198 -13.43 -8.16 9.52
CA VAL A 198 -12.51 -9.25 9.84
C VAL A 198 -12.50 -9.44 11.34
N GLN A 199 -12.86 -10.62 11.83
CA GLN A 199 -12.68 -10.98 13.24
C GLN A 199 -11.20 -11.14 13.54
N VAL A 200 -10.72 -10.54 14.62
CA VAL A 200 -9.28 -10.50 14.94
C VAL A 200 -8.94 -11.02 16.34
N VAL A 201 -9.95 -11.16 17.22
CA VAL A 201 -9.84 -11.74 18.56
C VAL A 201 -10.89 -12.86 18.68
N ASP A 202 -10.57 -13.92 19.42
CA ASP A 202 -11.48 -15.05 19.68
C ASP A 202 -12.84 -14.56 20.19
N GLY A 203 -13.91 -15.26 19.86
CA GLY A 203 -15.26 -14.96 20.27
C GLY A 203 -16.29 -15.39 19.23
N LEU A 204 -17.54 -15.06 19.46
CA LEU A 204 -18.63 -15.32 18.51
C LEU A 204 -19.33 -14.01 18.17
N LEU A 205 -19.29 -13.67 16.90
CA LEU A 205 -19.85 -12.43 16.37
C LEU A 205 -20.94 -12.71 15.33
N GLN A 206 -21.88 -11.81 15.23
CA GLN A 206 -22.85 -11.75 14.15
C GLN A 206 -22.74 -10.41 13.44
N VAL A 207 -22.63 -10.44 12.12
CA VAL A 207 -22.70 -9.27 11.26
C VAL A 207 -24.05 -9.29 10.57
N THR A 208 -24.94 -8.39 10.97
CA THR A 208 -26.31 -8.33 10.48
C THR A 208 -26.48 -7.20 9.47
N ARG A 209 -26.89 -7.55 8.25
CA ARG A 209 -27.18 -6.58 7.20
C ARG A 209 -28.58 -5.98 7.34
N ASP A 210 -28.85 -4.89 6.65
CA ASP A 210 -30.16 -4.23 6.59
C ASP A 210 -31.26 -5.10 5.97
N ASP A 211 -30.92 -6.08 5.13
CA ASP A 211 -31.85 -7.10 4.62
C ASP A 211 -32.04 -8.32 5.55
N LEU A 212 -31.52 -8.22 6.79
CA LEU A 212 -31.60 -9.24 7.84
C LEU A 212 -30.79 -10.52 7.56
N VAL A 213 -29.94 -10.52 6.56
CA VAL A 213 -28.94 -11.59 6.38
C VAL A 213 -27.88 -11.47 7.45
N ILE A 214 -27.56 -12.59 8.11
CA ILE A 214 -26.60 -12.68 9.20
C ILE A 214 -25.44 -13.57 8.74
N ASP A 215 -24.22 -13.03 8.89
CA ASP A 215 -22.99 -13.82 8.81
C ASP A 215 -22.44 -14.03 10.23
N GLU A 216 -22.12 -15.27 10.57
CA GLU A 216 -21.46 -15.61 11.83
C GLU A 216 -19.94 -15.67 11.64
N LEU A 217 -19.21 -15.07 12.58
CA LEU A 217 -17.76 -15.12 12.66
C LEU A 217 -17.41 -15.74 14.02
N ASP A 218 -16.67 -16.85 14.02
CA ASP A 218 -16.44 -17.67 15.21
C ASP A 218 -14.96 -17.88 15.56
N HIS A 219 -14.04 -17.35 14.73
CA HIS A 219 -12.61 -17.37 15.03
C HIS A 219 -11.82 -16.27 14.29
N PRO A 220 -10.63 -15.87 14.77
CA PRO A 220 -9.79 -14.90 14.09
C PRO A 220 -9.45 -15.27 12.65
N GLY A 221 -9.59 -14.30 11.75
CA GLY A 221 -9.45 -14.47 10.31
C GLY A 221 -10.72 -14.88 9.59
N ASN A 222 -11.86 -15.10 10.28
CA ASN A 222 -13.17 -15.09 9.65
C ASN A 222 -13.51 -13.68 9.17
N TRP A 223 -14.22 -13.59 8.08
CA TRP A 223 -14.56 -12.31 7.47
C TRP A 223 -15.95 -12.30 6.87
N SER A 224 -16.50 -11.09 6.72
CA SER A 224 -17.79 -10.85 6.10
C SER A 224 -17.67 -9.65 5.16
N TRP A 225 -17.92 -9.88 3.86
CA TRP A 225 -17.87 -8.84 2.84
C TRP A 225 -19.15 -8.01 2.82
N ARG A 226 -19.00 -6.71 2.59
CA ARG A 226 -20.09 -5.74 2.45
C ARG A 226 -19.87 -4.94 1.16
N LYS A 227 -20.90 -4.98 0.29
CA LYS A 227 -20.89 -4.18 -0.94
C LYS A 227 -21.00 -2.69 -0.63
N ALA A 228 -20.57 -1.87 -1.57
CA ALA A 228 -20.78 -0.43 -1.52
C ALA A 228 -22.26 -0.08 -1.27
N GLY A 229 -22.53 0.89 -0.40
CA GLY A 229 -23.86 1.36 -0.06
C GLY A 229 -24.66 0.48 0.91
N GLN A 230 -24.08 -0.61 1.43
CA GLN A 230 -24.74 -1.49 2.40
C GLN A 230 -24.61 -0.94 3.83
N SER A 231 -25.67 -1.17 4.61
CA SER A 231 -25.69 -0.93 6.05
C SER A 231 -25.64 -2.23 6.82
N TYR A 232 -25.01 -2.23 8.00
CA TYR A 232 -24.92 -3.40 8.86
C TYR A 232 -24.60 -3.03 10.32
N SER A 233 -24.81 -3.96 11.24
CA SER A 233 -24.28 -3.91 12.61
C SER A 233 -23.44 -5.13 12.90
N VAL A 234 -22.56 -5.03 13.90
CA VAL A 234 -21.73 -6.13 14.42
C VAL A 234 -22.10 -6.34 15.88
N LYS A 235 -22.44 -7.57 16.26
CA LYS A 235 -22.83 -7.94 17.62
C LYS A 235 -21.95 -9.04 18.16
N ASN A 236 -21.47 -8.89 19.37
CA ASN A 236 -20.87 -9.98 20.13
C ASN A 236 -21.99 -10.82 20.78
N VAL A 237 -22.22 -12.02 20.25
CA VAL A 237 -23.19 -12.99 20.79
C VAL A 237 -22.52 -14.06 21.66
N GLY A 238 -21.18 -13.97 21.82
CA GLY A 238 -20.40 -14.86 22.68
C GLY A 238 -20.31 -14.39 24.13
N GLY A 239 -19.60 -15.15 24.95
CA GLY A 239 -19.44 -14.90 26.38
C GLY A 239 -18.14 -14.19 26.77
N ILE A 240 -17.27 -13.87 25.82
CA ILE A 240 -15.99 -13.18 26.04
C ILE A 240 -15.91 -11.91 25.19
N ALA A 241 -15.10 -10.95 25.61
CA ALA A 241 -14.82 -9.77 24.78
C ALA A 241 -14.09 -10.20 23.51
N THR A 242 -14.40 -9.55 22.41
CA THR A 242 -13.83 -9.83 21.08
C THR A 242 -13.63 -8.54 20.30
N ALA A 243 -12.99 -8.62 19.13
CA ALA A 243 -12.76 -7.46 18.27
C ALA A 243 -12.84 -7.80 16.80
N VAL A 244 -13.24 -6.80 16.02
CA VAL A 244 -13.14 -6.81 14.56
C VAL A 244 -12.31 -5.65 14.06
N VAL A 245 -11.74 -5.82 12.88
CA VAL A 245 -11.22 -4.73 12.06
C VAL A 245 -12.12 -4.60 10.83
N ILE A 246 -12.55 -3.39 10.54
CA ILE A 246 -13.40 -3.07 9.40
C ILE A 246 -12.53 -2.31 8.39
N ASN A 247 -12.28 -2.93 7.25
CA ASN A 247 -11.41 -2.42 6.21
C ASN A 247 -12.23 -1.98 4.98
N GLU A 248 -12.05 -0.76 4.52
CA GLU A 248 -12.67 -0.21 3.31
C GLU A 248 -11.64 -0.09 2.18
N GLY A 249 -12.04 -0.43 0.94
CA GLY A 249 -11.31 -0.08 -0.28
C GLY A 249 -11.81 1.26 -0.80
N ARG A 250 -10.89 2.19 -1.14
CA ARG A 250 -11.17 3.55 -1.63
C ARG A 250 -10.75 3.68 -3.10
N PHE A 251 -11.59 4.32 -3.92
CA PHE A 251 -11.35 4.51 -5.38
C PHE A 251 -11.63 5.95 -5.81
#